data_2433d6ec6f1ce7aeffd45d3c8cad7322
#
_entry.id   2433d6ec6f1ce7aeffd45d3c8cad7322
#
_cell.length_a   1.000
_cell.length_b   1.000
_cell.length_c   1.000
_cell.angle_alpha   90.00
_cell.angle_beta   90.00
_cell.angle_gamma   90.00
#
_symmetry.space_group_name_H-M   'P 1'
#
loop_
_entity.id
_entity.type
_entity.pdbx_description
1 polymer ?
#
loop_
_entity_poly.entity_id
_entity_poly.type
_entity_poly.pdbx_seq_one_letter_code
_entity_poly.pdbx_strand_id
1 'polypeptide(L)'
;MKNINIYIHTWKINNWREILNEQLTYIDDSGLGEIASIHICNGDTEKKTWFEMWKHSFDNDSYYLYLQNLGISWQGTKYEDLTTNWRKWVMGGVVENWKEYISHLDEYDAVGDCWKDVSYYRDWHRNKRKYKDSDLTYPQHFATQMWWTKSSHLSKLENPFEHQKYSVPEHGGERVIMEGWLTSQGENFKELRNDLSKEPAEAYINQHLKNIPK
;
A
#
# COMPACT_ATOMS: atom_id res chain seq x y z
N MET A 1 13.59 16.23 -15.18
CA MET A 1 12.91 15.39 -14.15
C MET A 1 11.98 14.47 -14.90
N LYS A 2 11.86 13.19 -14.49
CA LYS A 2 10.86 12.28 -15.07
C LYS A 2 9.46 12.81 -14.75
N ASN A 3 8.49 12.46 -15.59
CA ASN A 3 7.09 12.76 -15.30
C ASN A 3 6.65 12.05 -14.01
N ILE A 4 5.74 12.69 -13.28
CA ILE A 4 5.17 12.12 -12.06
C ILE A 4 3.68 11.84 -12.30
N ASN A 5 3.24 10.65 -11.97
CA ASN A 5 1.85 10.24 -12.06
C ASN A 5 1.36 9.75 -10.69
N ILE A 6 0.29 10.34 -10.21
CA ILE A 6 -0.37 9.96 -8.94
C ILE A 6 -1.64 9.21 -9.27
N TYR A 7 -1.74 7.98 -8.81
CA TYR A 7 -2.93 7.16 -8.94
C TYR A 7 -3.61 7.01 -7.58
N ILE A 8 -4.81 7.53 -7.46
CA ILE A 8 -5.61 7.48 -6.24
C ILE A 8 -6.72 6.46 -6.44
N HIS A 9 -6.63 5.34 -5.75
CA HIS A 9 -7.69 4.36 -5.69
C HIS A 9 -8.77 4.80 -4.71
N THR A 10 -10.03 4.87 -5.16
CA THR A 10 -11.16 5.22 -4.32
C THR A 10 -12.19 4.09 -4.31
N TRP A 11 -12.48 3.58 -3.13
CA TRP A 11 -13.63 2.74 -2.89
C TRP A 11 -14.80 3.63 -2.44
N LYS A 12 -15.86 3.70 -3.25
CA LYS A 12 -16.96 4.66 -3.07
C LYS A 12 -17.97 4.22 -1.99
N ILE A 13 -17.49 4.03 -0.78
CA ILE A 13 -18.31 3.78 0.41
C ILE A 13 -18.12 4.91 1.43
N ASN A 14 -19.03 5.02 2.39
CA ASN A 14 -18.95 5.98 3.50
C ASN A 14 -18.55 7.40 3.05
N ASN A 15 -17.63 8.05 3.72
CA ASN A 15 -17.14 9.40 3.43
C ASN A 15 -15.98 9.45 2.42
N TRP A 16 -15.94 8.58 1.43
CA TRP A 16 -14.85 8.50 0.46
C TRP A 16 -14.47 9.84 -0.20
N ARG A 17 -15.46 10.76 -0.39
CA ARG A 17 -15.19 12.09 -0.96
C ARG A 17 -14.39 12.98 -0.02
N GLU A 18 -14.65 12.90 1.27
CA GLU A 18 -13.93 13.67 2.29
C GLU A 18 -12.48 13.20 2.38
N ILE A 19 -12.26 11.88 2.35
CA ILE A 19 -10.91 11.31 2.33
C ILE A 19 -10.18 11.66 1.02
N LEU A 20 -10.85 11.59 -0.11
CA LEU A 20 -10.24 12.01 -1.39
C LEU A 20 -9.87 13.50 -1.35
N ASN A 21 -10.75 14.37 -0.87
CA ASN A 21 -10.45 15.79 -0.73
C ASN A 21 -9.28 16.05 0.22
N GLU A 22 -9.22 15.33 1.35
CA GLU A 22 -8.06 15.37 2.26
C GLU A 22 -6.77 15.02 1.51
N GLN A 23 -6.75 13.94 0.73
CA GLN A 23 -5.58 13.53 -0.05
C GLN A 23 -5.18 14.55 -1.11
N LEU A 24 -6.15 15.13 -1.83
CA LEU A 24 -5.90 16.17 -2.81
C LEU A 24 -5.32 17.44 -2.15
N THR A 25 -5.80 17.81 -0.95
CA THR A 25 -5.24 18.93 -0.18
C THR A 25 -3.76 18.68 0.16
N TYR A 26 -3.41 17.48 0.63
CA TYR A 26 -2.00 17.14 0.86
C TYR A 26 -1.14 17.25 -0.40
N ILE A 27 -1.67 16.80 -1.54
CA ILE A 27 -0.96 16.87 -2.84
C ILE A 27 -0.73 18.33 -3.25
N ASP A 28 -1.73 19.19 -3.11
CA ASP A 28 -1.64 20.62 -3.45
C ASP A 28 -0.68 21.35 -2.50
N ASP A 29 -0.83 21.18 -1.18
CA ASP A 29 -0.01 21.83 -0.15
C ASP A 29 1.46 21.44 -0.25
N SER A 30 1.77 20.22 -0.70
CA SER A 30 3.15 19.76 -0.92
C SER A 30 3.81 20.30 -2.19
N GLY A 31 3.07 21.00 -3.05
CA GLY A 31 3.48 21.44 -4.38
C GLY A 31 3.59 20.31 -5.41
N LEU A 32 3.24 19.07 -5.02
CA LEU A 32 3.28 17.92 -5.92
C LEU A 32 2.19 18.04 -7.01
N GLY A 33 1.04 18.66 -6.70
CA GLY A 33 -0.06 18.89 -7.62
C GLY A 33 0.31 19.76 -8.82
N GLU A 34 1.32 20.65 -8.69
CA GLU A 34 1.77 21.52 -9.77
C GLU A 34 2.56 20.80 -10.87
N ILE A 35 3.14 19.63 -10.54
CA ILE A 35 4.09 18.93 -11.41
C ILE A 35 3.66 17.49 -11.76
N ALA A 36 2.60 16.99 -11.15
CA ALA A 36 2.14 15.63 -11.33
C ALA A 36 0.82 15.55 -12.10
N SER A 37 0.63 14.49 -12.86
CA SER A 37 -0.68 14.10 -13.40
C SER A 37 -1.43 13.26 -12.37
N ILE A 38 -2.67 13.68 -12.04
CA ILE A 38 -3.50 12.99 -11.04
C ILE A 38 -4.57 12.14 -11.72
N HIS A 39 -4.61 10.86 -11.41
CA HIS A 39 -5.55 9.88 -11.93
C HIS A 39 -6.39 9.33 -10.78
N ILE A 40 -7.69 9.64 -10.76
CA ILE A 40 -8.62 9.13 -9.76
C ILE A 40 -9.31 7.90 -10.33
N CYS A 41 -9.00 6.75 -9.75
CA CYS A 41 -9.53 5.45 -10.14
C CYS A 41 -10.56 4.97 -9.13
N ASN A 42 -11.70 4.51 -9.64
CA ASN A 42 -12.78 4.02 -8.80
C ASN A 42 -12.95 2.51 -8.98
N GLY A 43 -13.10 1.79 -7.90
CA GLY A 43 -13.34 0.36 -7.94
C GLY A 43 -13.59 -0.24 -6.56
N ASP A 44 -14.07 -1.44 -6.56
CA ASP A 44 -14.22 -2.31 -5.40
C ASP A 44 -12.94 -3.12 -5.10
N THR A 45 -11.98 -3.06 -6.01
CA THR A 45 -10.66 -3.68 -5.84
C THR A 45 -9.57 -2.76 -6.39
N GLU A 46 -8.41 -2.77 -5.75
CA GLU A 46 -7.22 -2.03 -6.14
C GLU A 46 -6.65 -2.49 -7.50
N LYS A 47 -6.94 -3.72 -7.91
CA LYS A 47 -6.46 -4.33 -9.17
C LYS A 47 -6.67 -3.44 -10.40
N LYS A 48 -7.83 -2.77 -10.48
CA LYS A 48 -8.13 -1.86 -11.60
C LYS A 48 -7.15 -0.69 -11.66
N THR A 49 -6.86 -0.09 -10.52
CA THR A 49 -5.92 1.03 -10.44
C THR A 49 -4.51 0.58 -10.79
N TRP A 50 -4.05 -0.54 -10.25
CA TRP A 50 -2.74 -1.09 -10.56
C TRP A 50 -2.61 -1.52 -12.02
N PHE A 51 -3.69 -2.01 -12.62
CA PHE A 51 -3.71 -2.34 -14.04
C PHE A 51 -3.53 -1.10 -14.94
N GLU A 52 -4.19 0.02 -14.61
CA GLU A 52 -4.00 1.28 -15.34
C GLU A 52 -2.56 1.82 -15.16
N MET A 53 -1.99 1.74 -13.96
CA MET A 53 -0.58 2.09 -13.71
C MET A 53 0.36 1.20 -14.51
N TRP A 54 0.13 -0.10 -14.47
CA TRP A 54 0.92 -1.10 -15.20
C TRP A 54 0.90 -0.86 -16.70
N LYS A 55 -0.28 -0.67 -17.30
CA LYS A 55 -0.40 -0.33 -18.73
C LYS A 55 0.33 0.96 -19.08
N HIS A 56 0.14 2.00 -18.29
CA HIS A 56 0.76 3.30 -18.53
C HIS A 56 2.29 3.23 -18.43
N SER A 57 2.84 2.30 -17.69
CA SER A 57 4.29 2.16 -17.50
C SER A 57 5.06 1.67 -18.71
N PHE A 58 4.42 1.03 -19.69
CA PHE A 58 5.08 0.53 -20.90
C PHE A 58 5.46 1.64 -21.87
N ASP A 59 4.68 2.71 -21.90
CA ASP A 59 4.84 3.78 -22.89
C ASP A 59 5.51 5.04 -22.31
N ASN A 60 5.79 5.06 -21.00
CA ASN A 60 6.21 6.27 -20.29
C ASN A 60 7.36 6.01 -19.33
N ASP A 61 8.42 6.81 -19.41
CA ASP A 61 9.47 6.85 -18.38
C ASP A 61 9.10 7.84 -17.29
N SER A 62 8.45 7.32 -16.24
CA SER A 62 7.81 8.11 -15.20
C SER A 62 8.04 7.53 -13.80
N TYR A 63 7.84 8.38 -12.79
CA TYR A 63 7.62 7.97 -11.41
C TYR A 63 6.12 7.86 -11.13
N TYR A 64 5.75 6.95 -10.25
CA TYR A 64 4.37 6.65 -9.89
C TYR A 64 4.20 6.68 -8.38
N LEU A 65 3.22 7.44 -7.91
CA LEU A 65 2.71 7.36 -6.55
C LEU A 65 1.36 6.65 -6.57
N TYR A 66 1.24 5.59 -5.80
CA TYR A 66 -0.03 4.94 -5.53
C TYR A 66 -0.57 5.36 -4.17
N LEU A 67 -1.81 5.82 -4.15
CA LEU A 67 -2.57 6.18 -2.96
C LEU A 67 -3.91 5.43 -2.94
N GLN A 68 -4.41 5.15 -1.74
CA GLN A 68 -5.75 4.60 -1.54
C GLN A 68 -6.48 5.35 -0.43
N ASN A 69 -7.81 5.26 -0.40
CA ASN A 69 -8.61 5.84 0.68
C ASN A 69 -8.57 5.00 1.96
N LEU A 70 -7.36 4.93 2.53
CA LEU A 70 -7.04 4.15 3.72
C LEU A 70 -7.97 4.49 4.90
N GLY A 71 -8.51 3.47 5.54
CA GLY A 71 -9.38 3.62 6.70
C GLY A 71 -10.87 3.77 6.40
N ILE A 72 -11.26 3.81 5.12
CA ILE A 72 -12.66 4.02 4.71
C ILE A 72 -13.63 2.98 5.29
N SER A 73 -13.22 1.72 5.42
CA SER A 73 -14.02 0.63 5.97
C SER A 73 -14.18 0.68 7.49
N TRP A 74 -13.39 1.50 8.19
CA TRP A 74 -13.40 1.61 9.65
C TRP A 74 -14.23 2.77 10.18
N GLN A 75 -14.86 3.55 9.29
CA GLN A 75 -15.69 4.68 9.67
C GLN A 75 -16.92 4.24 10.45
N GLY A 76 -17.29 5.05 11.46
CA GLY A 76 -18.34 4.73 12.41
C GLY A 76 -17.97 3.62 13.40
N THR A 77 -16.72 3.13 13.38
CA THR A 77 -16.22 2.13 14.31
C THR A 77 -15.33 2.75 15.37
N LYS A 78 -15.05 2.01 16.45
CA LYS A 78 -14.08 2.44 17.50
C LYS A 78 -12.63 2.63 16.98
N TYR A 79 -12.35 2.29 15.74
CA TYR A 79 -11.03 2.40 15.12
C TYR A 79 -10.92 3.60 14.15
N GLU A 80 -11.95 4.40 13.99
CA GLU A 80 -11.99 5.53 13.06
C GLU A 80 -10.86 6.53 13.29
N ASP A 81 -10.69 6.99 14.54
CA ASP A 81 -9.63 7.93 14.91
C ASP A 81 -8.23 7.35 14.65
N LEU A 82 -8.05 6.07 14.97
CA LEU A 82 -6.78 5.38 14.75
C LEU A 82 -6.43 5.29 13.27
N THR A 83 -7.40 4.92 12.42
CA THR A 83 -7.19 4.83 10.98
C THR A 83 -7.02 6.19 10.32
N THR A 84 -7.69 7.22 10.83
CA THR A 84 -7.51 8.60 10.38
C THR A 84 -6.10 9.12 10.71
N ASN A 85 -5.62 8.88 11.93
CA ASN A 85 -4.26 9.25 12.32
C ASN A 85 -3.20 8.48 11.52
N TRP A 86 -3.45 7.21 11.26
CA TRP A 86 -2.59 6.39 10.40
C TRP A 86 -2.51 6.96 8.98
N ARG A 87 -3.65 7.27 8.37
CA ARG A 87 -3.69 7.88 7.03
C ARG A 87 -2.91 9.20 6.97
N LYS A 88 -3.14 10.10 7.96
CA LYS A 88 -2.41 11.37 8.03
C LYS A 88 -0.90 11.18 8.17
N TRP A 89 -0.49 10.24 8.99
CA TRP A 89 0.92 9.91 9.15
C TRP A 89 1.53 9.40 7.83
N VAL A 90 0.82 8.53 7.09
CA VAL A 90 1.27 8.05 5.78
C VAL A 90 1.35 9.20 4.77
N MET A 91 0.32 10.05 4.69
CA MET A 91 0.31 11.19 3.78
C MET A 91 1.47 12.15 4.06
N GLY A 92 1.78 12.43 5.33
CA GLY A 92 2.93 13.21 5.75
C GLY A 92 4.28 12.63 5.28
N GLY A 93 4.35 11.31 5.06
CA GLY A 93 5.51 10.68 4.44
C GLY A 93 5.48 10.77 2.93
N VAL A 94 4.63 9.94 2.33
CA VAL A 94 4.68 9.68 0.89
C VAL A 94 4.29 10.88 0.02
N VAL A 95 3.57 11.88 0.59
CA VAL A 95 3.14 13.07 -0.15
C VAL A 95 3.89 14.32 0.28
N GLU A 96 3.93 14.69 1.57
CA GLU A 96 4.61 15.93 1.98
C GLU A 96 6.13 15.83 1.76
N ASN A 97 6.72 14.65 2.01
CA ASN A 97 8.15 14.41 1.83
C ASN A 97 8.48 13.74 0.48
N TRP A 98 7.65 13.89 -0.53
CA TRP A 98 7.76 13.21 -1.82
C TRP A 98 9.15 13.28 -2.48
N LYS A 99 9.87 14.42 -2.32
CA LYS A 99 11.20 14.62 -2.90
C LYS A 99 12.22 13.61 -2.36
N GLU A 100 12.12 13.29 -1.07
CA GLU A 100 12.96 12.28 -0.45
C GLU A 100 12.65 10.89 -1.04
N TYR A 101 11.36 10.53 -1.16
CA TYR A 101 10.96 9.24 -1.70
C TYR A 101 11.45 9.03 -3.13
N ILE A 102 11.23 10.00 -4.03
CA ILE A 102 11.66 9.85 -5.42
C ILE A 102 13.18 9.88 -5.58
N SER A 103 13.93 10.53 -4.68
CA SER A 103 15.39 10.55 -4.74
C SER A 103 16.02 9.14 -4.61
N HIS A 104 15.30 8.21 -4.04
CA HIS A 104 15.72 6.81 -3.90
C HIS A 104 15.33 5.94 -5.10
N LEU A 105 14.44 6.38 -6.00
CA LEU A 105 13.96 5.55 -7.10
C LEU A 105 14.99 5.29 -8.21
N ASP A 106 16.10 6.02 -8.24
CA ASP A 106 17.19 5.70 -9.15
C ASP A 106 17.89 4.40 -8.71
N GLU A 107 18.01 4.17 -7.40
CA GLU A 107 18.64 3.00 -6.81
C GLU A 107 17.64 1.86 -6.54
N TYR A 108 16.44 2.19 -6.04
CA TYR A 108 15.44 1.21 -5.62
C TYR A 108 14.29 1.07 -6.62
N ASP A 109 13.65 -0.09 -6.64
CA ASP A 109 12.50 -0.39 -7.49
C ASP A 109 11.20 0.22 -6.97
N ALA A 110 11.04 0.23 -5.65
CA ALA A 110 9.97 0.96 -4.98
C ALA A 110 10.40 1.45 -3.59
N VAL A 111 9.72 2.49 -3.11
CA VAL A 111 9.97 3.17 -1.84
C VAL A 111 8.66 3.39 -1.11
N GLY A 112 8.61 3.05 0.16
CA GLY A 112 7.40 3.20 0.97
C GLY A 112 7.69 3.14 2.46
N ASP A 113 6.62 3.03 3.25
CA ASP A 113 6.69 2.98 4.70
C ASP A 113 6.24 1.64 5.26
N CYS A 114 6.75 1.29 6.44
CA CYS A 114 6.36 0.12 7.21
C CYS A 114 6.47 -1.19 6.41
N TRP A 115 7.69 -1.57 6.10
CA TRP A 115 7.98 -2.82 5.41
C TRP A 115 7.57 -4.03 6.26
N LYS A 116 6.84 -4.95 5.67
CA LYS A 116 6.51 -6.24 6.25
C LYS A 116 7.20 -7.34 5.47
N ASP A 117 8.04 -8.07 6.14
CA ASP A 117 8.69 -9.25 5.60
C ASP A 117 7.91 -10.55 5.91
N VAL A 118 8.47 -11.65 5.45
CA VAL A 118 7.88 -12.98 5.66
C VAL A 118 7.78 -13.33 7.15
N SER A 119 8.68 -12.80 8.00
CA SER A 119 8.70 -13.13 9.45
C SER A 119 7.47 -12.56 10.17
N TYR A 120 7.02 -11.37 9.78
CA TYR A 120 5.82 -10.73 10.33
C TYR A 120 4.58 -11.64 10.19
N TYR A 121 4.34 -12.19 9.01
CA TYR A 121 3.21 -13.09 8.79
C TYR A 121 3.38 -14.44 9.47
N ARG A 122 4.59 -14.97 9.52
CA ARG A 122 4.89 -16.22 10.19
C ARG A 122 4.54 -16.16 11.67
N ASP A 123 4.87 -15.07 12.35
CA ASP A 123 4.54 -14.86 13.75
C ASP A 123 3.03 -14.67 13.97
N TRP A 124 2.37 -13.96 13.08
CA TRP A 124 0.91 -13.79 13.11
C TRP A 124 0.17 -15.14 12.96
N HIS A 125 0.62 -16.02 12.06
CA HIS A 125 0.00 -17.33 11.84
C HIS A 125 0.39 -18.39 12.88
N ARG A 126 1.59 -18.36 13.42
CA ARG A 126 1.98 -19.22 14.56
C ARG A 126 1.04 -19.04 15.73
N ASN A 127 0.63 -17.82 16.02
CA ASN A 127 -0.31 -17.53 17.09
C ASN A 127 -1.72 -18.07 16.79
N LYS A 128 -2.07 -18.36 15.54
CA LYS A 128 -3.37 -18.92 15.13
C LYS A 128 -3.39 -20.44 14.95
N ARG A 129 -2.27 -21.15 15.11
CA ARG A 129 -2.11 -22.62 15.09
C ARG A 129 -2.76 -23.39 13.92
N LYS A 130 -2.99 -22.76 12.75
CA LYS A 130 -3.76 -23.38 11.67
C LYS A 130 -2.92 -23.99 10.54
N TYR A 131 -1.65 -23.58 10.36
CA TYR A 131 -0.86 -23.96 9.19
C TYR A 131 0.58 -24.33 9.54
N LYS A 132 1.17 -25.23 8.74
CA LYS A 132 2.61 -25.52 8.80
C LYS A 132 3.36 -24.43 8.04
N ASP A 133 4.47 -23.95 8.58
CA ASP A 133 5.32 -22.88 8.00
C ASP A 133 5.77 -23.19 6.55
N SER A 134 5.83 -24.47 6.15
CA SER A 134 6.24 -24.90 4.81
C SER A 134 5.21 -24.67 3.71
N ASP A 135 3.95 -24.42 4.08
CA ASP A 135 2.84 -24.43 3.12
C ASP A 135 2.39 -23.03 2.71
N LEU A 136 3.06 -22.00 3.25
CA LEU A 136 2.65 -20.61 3.10
C LEU A 136 3.73 -19.76 2.45
N THR A 137 3.39 -19.16 1.33
CA THR A 137 4.21 -18.15 0.68
C THR A 137 3.58 -16.78 0.94
N TYR A 138 4.27 -15.94 1.71
CA TYR A 138 3.79 -14.59 2.04
C TYR A 138 4.49 -13.55 1.19
N PRO A 139 3.73 -12.55 0.70
CA PRO A 139 4.34 -11.41 0.04
C PRO A 139 5.00 -10.49 1.05
N GLN A 140 6.20 -10.05 0.73
CA GLN A 140 6.76 -8.85 1.35
C GLN A 140 6.04 -7.63 0.77
N HIS A 141 5.75 -6.62 1.59
CA HIS A 141 5.07 -5.43 1.10
C HIS A 141 5.21 -4.25 2.08
N PHE A 142 4.82 -3.07 1.62
CA PHE A 142 4.64 -1.91 2.47
C PHE A 142 3.26 -1.97 3.14
N ALA A 143 3.21 -1.98 4.47
CA ALA A 143 1.96 -2.11 5.23
C ALA A 143 0.97 -0.99 4.98
N THR A 144 1.46 0.17 4.58
CA THR A 144 0.63 1.33 4.25
C THR A 144 -0.17 1.15 2.98
N GLN A 145 0.25 0.24 2.08
CA GLN A 145 -0.28 0.10 0.73
C GLN A 145 -0.30 1.44 -0.05
N MET A 146 0.58 2.38 0.33
CA MET A 146 0.86 3.61 -0.39
C MET A 146 2.36 3.68 -0.60
N TRP A 147 2.79 3.89 -1.83
CA TRP A 147 4.19 3.73 -2.21
C TRP A 147 4.53 4.46 -3.50
N TRP A 148 5.81 4.73 -3.67
CA TRP A 148 6.42 5.23 -4.88
C TRP A 148 7.12 4.12 -5.64
N THR A 149 7.08 4.19 -6.98
CA THR A 149 7.81 3.30 -7.86
C THR A 149 8.13 3.96 -9.19
N LYS A 150 8.77 3.24 -10.10
CA LYS A 150 9.18 3.69 -11.43
C LYS A 150 8.62 2.79 -12.53
N SER A 151 8.45 3.35 -13.74
CA SER A 151 7.97 2.61 -14.92
C SER A 151 8.79 1.37 -15.22
N SER A 152 10.11 1.46 -15.12
CA SER A 152 11.02 0.33 -15.38
C SER A 152 10.86 -0.84 -14.38
N HIS A 153 10.22 -0.62 -13.25
CA HIS A 153 9.80 -1.69 -12.33
C HIS A 153 8.40 -2.20 -12.67
N LEU A 154 7.41 -1.29 -12.77
CA LEU A 154 6.02 -1.67 -13.06
C LEU A 154 5.89 -2.52 -14.34
N SER A 155 6.60 -2.14 -15.40
CA SER A 155 6.55 -2.86 -16.69
C SER A 155 7.13 -4.28 -16.65
N LYS A 156 7.88 -4.65 -15.61
CA LYS A 156 8.38 -6.01 -15.38
C LYS A 156 7.39 -6.89 -14.62
N LEU A 157 6.42 -6.26 -13.94
CA LEU A 157 5.44 -7.00 -13.15
C LEU A 157 4.48 -7.75 -14.05
N GLU A 158 3.92 -8.82 -13.51
CA GLU A 158 2.81 -9.53 -14.12
C GLU A 158 1.54 -8.66 -14.12
N ASN A 159 0.66 -8.89 -15.08
CA ASN A 159 -0.66 -8.28 -15.09
C ASN A 159 -1.35 -8.48 -13.72
N PRO A 160 -1.81 -7.41 -13.03
CA PRO A 160 -2.40 -7.54 -11.70
C PRO A 160 -3.60 -8.49 -11.62
N PHE A 161 -4.33 -8.67 -12.72
CA PHE A 161 -5.47 -9.60 -12.76
C PHE A 161 -5.05 -11.07 -12.89
N GLU A 162 -3.83 -11.33 -13.36
CA GLU A 162 -3.27 -12.68 -13.55
C GLU A 162 -2.34 -13.08 -12.39
N HIS A 163 -1.98 -12.11 -11.53
CA HIS A 163 -1.05 -12.34 -10.45
C HIS A 163 -1.57 -13.35 -9.42
N GLN A 164 -0.84 -14.46 -9.25
CA GLN A 164 -1.16 -15.58 -8.34
C GLN A 164 0.06 -16.14 -7.60
N LYS A 165 1.14 -15.35 -7.52
CA LYS A 165 2.42 -15.84 -6.97
C LYS A 165 2.35 -16.36 -5.55
N TYR A 166 1.40 -15.88 -4.74
CA TYR A 166 1.35 -16.19 -3.33
C TYR A 166 0.15 -17.07 -2.99
N SER A 167 0.38 -18.06 -2.14
CA SER A 167 -0.66 -18.95 -1.63
C SER A 167 -0.92 -18.62 -0.16
N VAL A 168 -2.08 -18.04 0.12
CA VAL A 168 -2.51 -17.74 1.49
C VAL A 168 -3.90 -18.33 1.69
N PRO A 169 -4.06 -19.32 2.59
CA PRO A 169 -5.37 -19.93 2.82
C PRO A 169 -6.31 -19.06 3.66
N GLU A 170 -7.57 -19.06 3.28
CA GLU A 170 -8.81 -18.81 4.03
C GLU A 170 -9.13 -17.42 4.63
N HIS A 171 -8.24 -16.57 5.05
CA HIS A 171 -8.62 -15.26 5.60
C HIS A 171 -7.92 -14.12 4.89
N GLY A 172 -8.64 -13.44 3.99
CA GLY A 172 -8.11 -12.32 3.23
C GLY A 172 -7.19 -12.74 2.08
N GLY A 173 -7.26 -14.00 1.64
CA GLY A 173 -6.33 -14.60 0.68
C GLY A 173 -6.09 -13.75 -0.58
N GLU A 174 -7.15 -13.28 -1.25
CA GLU A 174 -7.00 -12.41 -2.41
C GLU A 174 -6.33 -11.07 -2.07
N ARG A 175 -6.69 -10.46 -0.95
CA ARG A 175 -6.12 -9.18 -0.52
C ARG A 175 -4.64 -9.31 -0.22
N VAL A 176 -4.24 -10.32 0.55
CA VAL A 176 -2.82 -10.55 0.90
C VAL A 176 -1.99 -10.86 -0.35
N ILE A 177 -2.53 -11.65 -1.29
CA ILE A 177 -1.89 -11.90 -2.59
C ILE A 177 -1.67 -10.58 -3.32
N MET A 178 -2.65 -9.72 -3.32
CA MET A 178 -2.58 -8.42 -3.98
C MET A 178 -1.58 -7.46 -3.33
N GLU A 179 -1.49 -7.45 -2.00
CA GLU A 179 -0.54 -6.63 -1.27
C GLU A 179 0.92 -6.88 -1.72
N GLY A 180 1.22 -8.10 -2.15
CA GLY A 180 2.54 -8.47 -2.66
C GLY A 180 2.75 -8.28 -4.16
N TRP A 181 1.79 -7.73 -4.90
CA TRP A 181 1.94 -7.57 -6.35
C TRP A 181 3.14 -6.69 -6.72
N LEU A 182 3.26 -5.52 -6.09
CA LEU A 182 4.36 -4.59 -6.34
C LEU A 182 5.73 -5.25 -6.13
N THR A 183 5.84 -6.13 -5.15
CA THR A 183 7.08 -6.77 -4.74
C THR A 183 7.26 -8.18 -5.31
N SER A 184 6.39 -8.59 -6.23
CA SER A 184 6.41 -9.92 -6.84
C SER A 184 7.61 -10.16 -7.76
N GLN A 185 8.18 -9.08 -8.30
CA GLN A 185 9.39 -9.06 -9.11
C GLN A 185 10.36 -8.04 -8.51
N GLY A 186 11.65 -8.37 -8.55
CA GLY A 186 12.69 -7.51 -7.97
C GLY A 186 12.99 -7.81 -6.50
N GLU A 187 14.08 -7.25 -6.00
CA GLU A 187 14.58 -7.45 -4.63
C GLU A 187 14.99 -6.13 -3.98
N ASN A 188 14.86 -5.02 -4.68
CA ASN A 188 15.44 -3.75 -4.29
C ASN A 188 14.38 -2.75 -3.85
N PHE A 189 13.91 -2.89 -2.60
CA PHE A 189 12.86 -2.07 -2.00
C PHE A 189 13.40 -1.28 -0.82
N LYS A 190 12.96 -0.02 -0.67
CA LYS A 190 13.43 0.88 0.38
C LYS A 190 12.29 1.25 1.33
N GLU A 191 12.47 0.96 2.60
CA GLU A 191 11.66 1.51 3.67
C GLU A 191 12.26 2.84 4.13
N LEU A 192 11.45 3.90 4.21
CA LEU A 192 11.89 5.19 4.74
C LEU A 192 11.44 5.40 6.19
N ARG A 193 10.24 4.98 6.54
CA ARG A 193 9.72 5.15 7.89
C ARG A 193 9.12 3.85 8.39
N ASN A 194 9.41 3.52 9.63
CA ASN A 194 8.90 2.32 10.28
C ASN A 194 8.32 2.66 11.65
N ASP A 195 7.00 2.89 11.71
CA ASP A 195 6.29 3.04 12.98
C ASP A 195 5.00 2.20 12.95
N LEU A 196 5.18 0.90 12.96
CA LEU A 196 4.07 -0.07 12.97
C LEU A 196 3.19 0.08 14.23
N SER A 197 3.66 0.76 15.29
CA SER A 197 2.83 1.03 16.47
C SER A 197 1.61 1.88 16.17
N LYS A 198 1.64 2.63 15.07
CA LYS A 198 0.52 3.45 14.58
C LYS A 198 -0.41 2.69 13.65
N GLU A 199 -0.04 1.49 13.21
CA GLU A 199 -0.86 0.71 12.31
C GLU A 199 -2.13 0.19 13.01
N PRO A 200 -3.34 0.46 12.46
CA PRO A 200 -4.60 0.01 13.04
C PRO A 200 -4.71 -1.50 13.23
N ALA A 201 -4.13 -2.27 12.30
CA ALA A 201 -4.13 -3.73 12.39
C ALA A 201 -3.33 -4.22 13.59
N GLU A 202 -2.20 -3.60 13.93
CA GLU A 202 -1.42 -3.91 15.13
C GLU A 202 -2.20 -3.62 16.42
N ALA A 203 -2.89 -2.49 16.48
CA ALA A 203 -3.75 -2.17 17.62
C ALA A 203 -4.90 -3.17 17.74
N TYR A 204 -5.52 -3.58 16.64
CA TYR A 204 -6.55 -4.61 16.60
C TYR A 204 -6.02 -5.97 17.08
N ILE A 205 -4.87 -6.39 16.55
CA ILE A 205 -4.20 -7.65 16.91
C ILE A 205 -3.86 -7.66 18.39
N ASN A 206 -3.24 -6.60 18.90
CA ASN A 206 -2.84 -6.49 20.29
C ASN A 206 -4.02 -6.50 21.26
N GLN A 207 -5.19 -5.95 20.88
CA GLN A 207 -6.39 -5.99 21.70
C GLN A 207 -7.11 -7.34 21.69
N HIS A 208 -7.11 -8.05 20.55
CA HIS A 208 -7.87 -9.29 20.37
C HIS A 208 -7.08 -10.55 20.65
N LEU A 209 -5.76 -10.56 20.43
CA LEU A 209 -4.91 -11.72 20.70
C LEU A 209 -4.52 -11.83 22.19
N LYS A 210 -4.50 -10.73 22.96
CA LYS A 210 -4.28 -10.76 24.40
C LYS A 210 -5.39 -11.49 25.17
N ASN A 211 -6.56 -11.63 24.57
CA ASN A 211 -7.75 -12.21 25.19
C ASN A 211 -8.07 -13.65 24.73
N ILE A 212 -7.17 -14.30 23.97
CA ILE A 212 -7.34 -15.70 23.62
C ILE A 212 -6.69 -16.53 24.74
N PRO A 213 -7.46 -17.35 25.48
CA PRO A 213 -6.89 -18.25 26.47
C PRO A 213 -5.86 -19.17 25.83
N LYS A 214 -4.72 -19.33 26.52
CA LYS A 214 -3.65 -20.25 26.09
C LYS A 214 -4.10 -21.71 26.12
#